data_f8b78f51781c0b9c7517d1aae3ddd3fe
#
_entry.id   f8b78f51781c0b9c7517d1aae3ddd3fe
#
_cell.length_a   1.000
_cell.length_b   1.000
_cell.length_c   1.000
_cell.angle_alpha   90.00
_cell.angle_beta   90.00
_cell.angle_gamma   90.00
#
_symmetry.space_group_name_H-M   'P 1'
#
loop_
_entity.id
_entity.type
_entity.pdbx_description
1 polymer ?
#
loop_
_entity_poly.entity_id
_entity_poly.type
_entity_poly.pdbx_seq_one_letter_code
_entity_poly.pdbx_strand_id
1 'polypeptide(L)'
;MSILPEDARLYCRGVESLSLEEQKFVIPKALLAALNRFASTGNIQDVSEAIQGVCNTESERLDSELSMIRYIAWAIPSIGFIGTVRGIGDALGQAYKAVEGDIAGVTASLGVAFNSTFIALVISILLMFLMHQLQLYQERLILETNDYCDQNLLRHLRMKKVE
;
A
#
# COMPACT_ATOMS: atom_id res chain seq x y z
N MET A 1 11.77 -22.91 24.74
CA MET A 1 11.84 -24.05 23.82
C MET A 1 12.88 -23.72 22.79
N SER A 2 13.89 -24.55 22.53
CA SER A 2 14.95 -24.24 21.56
C SER A 2 14.72 -25.07 20.30
N ILE A 3 14.76 -24.39 19.15
CA ILE A 3 14.55 -25.00 17.84
C ILE A 3 15.92 -25.31 17.24
N LEU A 4 16.14 -26.59 16.89
CA LEU A 4 17.32 -27.04 16.16
C LEU A 4 17.04 -27.07 14.64
N PRO A 5 18.08 -27.05 13.78
CA PRO A 5 17.88 -27.09 12.33
C PRO A 5 17.09 -28.32 11.84
N GLU A 6 17.21 -29.44 12.57
CA GLU A 6 16.49 -30.70 12.28
C GLU A 6 15.00 -30.59 12.58
N ASP A 7 14.62 -29.82 13.62
CA ASP A 7 13.23 -29.59 14.02
C ASP A 7 12.54 -28.56 13.15
N ALA A 8 13.29 -27.65 12.50
CA ALA A 8 12.75 -26.58 11.68
C ALA A 8 11.82 -27.11 10.57
N ARG A 9 12.15 -28.25 9.97
CA ARG A 9 11.32 -28.90 8.94
C ARG A 9 9.95 -29.36 9.47
N LEU A 10 9.87 -29.73 10.75
CA LEU A 10 8.62 -30.12 11.39
C LEU A 10 7.69 -28.91 11.56
N TYR A 11 8.27 -27.76 11.96
CA TYR A 11 7.54 -26.51 12.09
C TYR A 11 7.12 -25.94 10.72
N CYS A 12 7.93 -26.11 9.66
CA CYS A 12 7.51 -25.75 8.29
C CYS A 12 6.20 -26.45 7.90
N ARG A 13 6.07 -27.76 8.17
CA ARG A 13 4.85 -28.51 7.87
C ARG A 13 3.63 -27.96 8.61
N GLY A 14 3.80 -27.45 9.82
CA GLY A 14 2.73 -26.79 10.58
C GLY A 14 2.23 -25.54 9.89
N VAL A 15 3.14 -24.72 9.35
CA VAL A 15 2.78 -23.50 8.61
C VAL A 15 2.25 -23.85 7.22
N GLU A 16 2.77 -24.87 6.56
CA GLU A 16 2.29 -25.38 5.26
C GLU A 16 0.89 -26.01 5.34
N SER A 17 0.47 -26.46 6.52
CA SER A 17 -0.88 -27.00 6.75
C SER A 17 -1.97 -25.92 6.79
N LEU A 18 -1.61 -24.63 6.84
CA LEU A 18 -2.54 -23.52 6.72
C LEU A 18 -3.21 -23.52 5.34
N SER A 19 -4.40 -22.95 5.24
CA SER A 19 -5.08 -22.81 3.95
C SER A 19 -4.25 -21.96 2.98
N LEU A 20 -4.42 -22.17 1.67
CA LEU A 20 -3.70 -21.43 0.63
C LEU A 20 -3.91 -19.91 0.74
N GLU A 21 -5.05 -19.49 1.27
CA GLU A 21 -5.32 -18.06 1.51
C GLU A 21 -4.53 -17.53 2.70
N GLU A 22 -4.44 -18.30 3.79
CA GLU A 22 -3.69 -17.90 4.99
C GLU A 22 -2.18 -17.86 4.73
N GLN A 23 -1.66 -18.74 3.86
CA GLN A 23 -0.25 -18.71 3.46
C GLN A 23 0.14 -17.46 2.66
N LYS A 24 -0.82 -16.71 2.12
CA LYS A 24 -0.56 -15.44 1.41
C LYS A 24 -0.23 -14.28 2.34
N PHE A 25 -0.58 -14.38 3.62
CA PHE A 25 -0.23 -13.35 4.60
C PHE A 25 1.28 -13.24 4.84
N VAL A 26 1.72 -12.06 5.25
CA VAL A 26 3.16 -11.74 5.41
C VAL A 26 3.82 -12.63 6.46
N ILE A 27 3.17 -12.85 7.61
CA ILE A 27 3.72 -13.64 8.71
C ILE A 27 4.00 -15.10 8.31
N PRO A 28 3.06 -15.88 7.74
CA PRO A 28 3.36 -17.22 7.26
C PRO A 28 4.48 -17.29 6.24
N LYS A 29 4.53 -16.33 5.29
CA LYS A 29 5.61 -16.26 4.31
C LYS A 29 6.97 -16.03 4.97
N ALA A 30 7.05 -15.08 5.90
CA ALA A 30 8.27 -14.78 6.64
C ALA A 30 8.73 -16.00 7.48
N LEU A 31 7.80 -16.66 8.17
CA LEU A 31 8.09 -17.86 8.96
C LEU A 31 8.59 -19.03 8.09
N LEU A 32 7.94 -19.30 6.95
CA LEU A 32 8.37 -20.35 6.02
C LEU A 32 9.77 -20.07 5.45
N ALA A 33 10.02 -18.84 5.01
CA ALA A 33 11.33 -18.44 4.50
C ALA A 33 12.42 -18.61 5.57
N ALA A 34 12.15 -18.16 6.80
CA ALA A 34 13.04 -18.25 7.94
C ALA A 34 13.36 -19.72 8.32
N LEU A 35 12.33 -20.53 8.47
CA LEU A 35 12.48 -21.95 8.87
C LEU A 35 13.19 -22.76 7.79
N ASN A 36 12.86 -22.56 6.52
CA ASN A 36 13.54 -23.22 5.40
C ASN A 36 15.00 -22.80 5.31
N ARG A 37 15.30 -21.51 5.52
CA ARG A 37 16.68 -21.02 5.54
C ARG A 37 17.45 -21.62 6.70
N PHE A 38 16.87 -21.64 7.88
CA PHE A 38 17.48 -22.25 9.06
C PHE A 38 17.75 -23.75 8.88
N ALA A 39 16.79 -24.50 8.31
CA ALA A 39 16.95 -25.92 8.03
C ALA A 39 18.10 -26.22 7.05
N SER A 40 18.42 -25.27 6.16
CA SER A 40 19.48 -25.44 5.15
C SER A 40 20.84 -24.96 5.59
N THR A 41 20.93 -23.84 6.32
CA THR A 41 22.21 -23.20 6.67
C THR A 41 22.59 -23.39 8.13
N GLY A 42 21.61 -23.59 9.03
CA GLY A 42 21.84 -23.63 10.49
C GLY A 42 22.36 -22.31 11.08
N ASN A 43 22.38 -21.23 10.29
CA ASN A 43 22.94 -19.95 10.67
C ASN A 43 21.82 -18.93 10.93
N ILE A 44 21.83 -18.32 12.11
CA ILE A 44 20.80 -17.36 12.55
C ILE A 44 20.89 -16.05 11.73
N GLN A 45 22.09 -15.63 11.31
CA GLN A 45 22.27 -14.45 10.49
C GLN A 45 21.56 -14.58 9.14
N ASP A 46 21.71 -15.72 8.47
CA ASP A 46 21.06 -16.00 7.19
C ASP A 46 19.53 -16.03 7.33
N VAL A 47 19.03 -16.46 8.51
CA VAL A 47 17.58 -16.44 8.81
C VAL A 47 17.06 -15.01 8.94
N SER A 48 17.80 -14.15 9.66
CA SER A 48 17.44 -12.73 9.79
C SER A 48 17.39 -12.04 8.43
N GLU A 49 18.38 -12.29 7.57
CA GLU A 49 18.41 -11.76 6.20
C GLU A 49 17.24 -12.28 5.36
N ALA A 50 16.86 -13.54 5.51
CA ALA A 50 15.71 -14.11 4.80
C ALA A 50 14.39 -13.46 5.23
N ILE A 51 14.18 -13.20 6.53
CA ILE A 51 13.01 -12.50 7.05
C ILE A 51 12.95 -11.08 6.48
N GLN A 52 14.06 -10.33 6.55
CA GLN A 52 14.13 -8.97 6.01
C GLN A 52 13.88 -8.95 4.50
N GLY A 53 14.40 -9.93 3.76
CA GLY A 53 14.14 -10.08 2.33
C GLY A 53 12.66 -10.24 2.01
N VAL A 54 11.94 -11.09 2.75
CA VAL A 54 10.48 -11.25 2.60
C VAL A 54 9.75 -9.97 2.96
N CYS A 55 10.08 -9.35 4.09
CA CYS A 55 9.46 -8.10 4.53
C CYS A 55 9.65 -6.97 3.50
N ASN A 56 10.84 -6.81 2.95
CA ASN A 56 11.13 -5.82 1.90
C ASN A 56 10.34 -6.09 0.62
N THR A 57 10.31 -7.35 0.16
CA THR A 57 9.56 -7.73 -1.05
C THR A 57 8.06 -7.49 -0.88
N GLU A 58 7.48 -7.81 0.26
CA GLU A 58 6.06 -7.56 0.54
C GLU A 58 5.77 -6.05 0.69
N SER A 59 6.70 -5.27 1.27
CA SER A 59 6.58 -3.80 1.33
C SER A 59 6.54 -3.18 -0.07
N GLU A 60 7.47 -3.56 -0.95
CA GLU A 60 7.51 -3.09 -2.34
C GLU A 60 6.25 -3.50 -3.12
N ARG A 61 5.74 -4.71 -2.88
CA ARG A 61 4.51 -5.20 -3.49
C ARG A 61 3.31 -4.35 -3.06
N LEU A 62 3.14 -4.10 -1.77
CA LEU A 62 2.05 -3.29 -1.22
C LEU A 62 2.11 -1.85 -1.76
N ASP A 63 3.30 -1.24 -1.85
CA ASP A 63 3.46 0.09 -2.44
C ASP A 63 3.13 0.10 -3.94
N SER A 64 3.51 -0.95 -4.66
CA SER A 64 3.15 -1.12 -6.08
C SER A 64 1.63 -1.23 -6.29
N GLU A 65 0.92 -1.97 -5.43
CA GLU A 65 -0.54 -2.09 -5.49
C GLU A 65 -1.24 -0.73 -5.27
N LEU A 66 -0.66 0.16 -4.44
CA LEU A 66 -1.17 1.51 -4.22
C LEU A 66 -0.83 2.50 -5.33
N SER A 67 0.14 2.20 -6.19
CA SER A 67 0.64 3.14 -7.20
C SER A 67 -0.45 3.61 -8.16
N MET A 68 -1.35 2.71 -8.59
CA MET A 68 -2.47 3.03 -9.47
C MET A 68 -3.49 3.93 -8.78
N ILE A 69 -3.79 3.68 -7.51
CA ILE A 69 -4.72 4.51 -6.73
C ILE A 69 -4.13 5.91 -6.53
N ARG A 70 -2.83 5.99 -6.27
CA ARG A 70 -2.08 7.25 -6.16
C ARG A 70 -2.16 8.06 -7.45
N TYR A 71 -2.01 7.41 -8.59
CA TYR A 71 -2.15 8.03 -9.90
C TYR A 71 -3.56 8.59 -10.10
N ILE A 72 -4.61 7.82 -9.80
CA ILE A 72 -6.01 8.26 -9.90
C ILE A 72 -6.27 9.46 -8.97
N ALA A 73 -5.83 9.39 -7.71
CA ALA A 73 -5.98 10.48 -6.75
C ALA A 73 -5.32 11.79 -7.23
N TRP A 74 -4.20 11.68 -7.94
CA TRP A 74 -3.50 12.82 -8.52
C TRP A 74 -4.18 13.34 -9.80
N ALA A 75 -4.85 12.48 -10.57
CA ALA A 75 -5.56 12.84 -11.79
C ALA A 75 -6.87 13.61 -11.51
N ILE A 76 -7.54 13.38 -10.37
CA ILE A 76 -8.83 13.99 -10.04
C ILE A 76 -8.79 15.54 -10.07
N PRO A 77 -7.83 16.23 -9.44
CA PRO A 77 -7.71 17.70 -9.57
C PRO A 77 -7.54 18.17 -11.01
N SER A 78 -6.81 17.41 -11.82
CA SER A 78 -6.62 17.72 -13.24
C SER A 78 -7.93 17.65 -14.02
N ILE A 79 -8.78 16.66 -13.71
CA ILE A 79 -10.14 16.56 -14.30
C ILE A 79 -11.00 17.76 -13.87
N GLY A 80 -10.92 18.17 -12.61
CA GLY A 80 -11.59 19.39 -12.12
C GLY A 80 -11.14 20.63 -12.87
N PHE A 81 -9.84 20.77 -13.12
CA PHE A 81 -9.29 21.88 -13.91
C PHE A 81 -9.79 21.89 -15.36
N ILE A 82 -9.88 20.71 -16.00
CA ILE A 82 -10.48 20.58 -17.34
C ILE A 82 -11.94 21.09 -17.32
N GLY A 83 -12.70 20.76 -16.27
CA GLY A 83 -14.04 21.26 -16.07
C GLY A 83 -14.11 22.79 -16.00
N THR A 84 -13.16 23.41 -15.30
CA THR A 84 -13.07 24.90 -15.22
C THR A 84 -12.76 25.50 -16.56
N VAL A 85 -11.76 25.00 -17.29
CA VAL A 85 -11.40 25.52 -18.62
C VAL A 85 -12.58 25.42 -19.59
N ARG A 86 -13.29 24.27 -19.57
CA ARG A 86 -14.50 24.11 -20.42
C ARG A 86 -15.60 25.07 -20.03
N GLY A 87 -15.91 25.21 -18.74
CA GLY A 87 -16.98 26.11 -18.30
C GLY A 87 -16.69 27.59 -18.57
N ILE A 88 -15.41 28.01 -18.47
CA ILE A 88 -14.99 29.36 -18.90
C ILE A 88 -15.15 29.51 -20.41
N GLY A 89 -14.80 28.51 -21.22
CA GLY A 89 -15.01 28.52 -22.66
C GLY A 89 -16.50 28.68 -23.02
N ASP A 90 -17.37 27.93 -22.35
CA ASP A 90 -18.83 28.05 -22.54
C ASP A 90 -19.37 29.43 -22.13
N ALA A 91 -18.84 30.01 -21.03
CA ALA A 91 -19.20 31.38 -20.60
C ALA A 91 -18.77 32.43 -21.62
N LEU A 92 -17.54 32.34 -22.16
CA LEU A 92 -17.04 33.23 -23.19
C LEU A 92 -17.85 33.12 -24.50
N GLY A 93 -18.29 31.90 -24.86
CA GLY A 93 -19.17 31.66 -26.00
C GLY A 93 -20.54 32.38 -25.90
N GLN A 94 -20.96 32.73 -24.68
CA GLN A 94 -22.22 33.43 -24.40
C GLN A 94 -22.02 34.94 -24.11
N ALA A 95 -20.79 35.44 -24.15
CA ALA A 95 -20.47 36.83 -23.79
C ALA A 95 -21.23 37.88 -24.64
N TYR A 96 -21.57 37.52 -25.88
CA TYR A 96 -22.35 38.44 -26.76
C TYR A 96 -23.75 38.70 -26.19
N LYS A 97 -24.39 37.74 -25.53
CA LYS A 97 -25.69 37.93 -24.86
C LYS A 97 -25.59 38.85 -23.65
N ALA A 98 -24.45 38.81 -22.95
CA ALA A 98 -24.21 39.70 -21.83
C ALA A 98 -24.18 41.17 -22.26
N VAL A 99 -23.69 41.45 -23.46
CA VAL A 99 -23.74 42.84 -24.05
C VAL A 99 -25.17 43.30 -24.32
N GLU A 100 -26.07 42.37 -24.61
CA GLU A 100 -27.51 42.60 -24.80
C GLU A 100 -28.30 42.66 -23.46
N GLY A 101 -27.59 42.48 -22.33
CA GLY A 101 -28.16 42.53 -20.98
C GLY A 101 -28.53 41.16 -20.36
N ASP A 102 -28.39 40.07 -21.10
CA ASP A 102 -28.62 38.69 -20.58
C ASP A 102 -27.31 38.04 -20.08
N ILE A 103 -27.03 38.18 -18.80
CA ILE A 103 -25.85 37.61 -18.13
C ILE A 103 -26.11 36.23 -17.53
N ALA A 104 -27.34 35.70 -17.57
CA ALA A 104 -27.73 34.50 -16.87
C ALA A 104 -26.94 33.24 -17.36
N GLY A 105 -26.76 33.10 -18.66
CA GLY A 105 -26.00 32.00 -19.24
C GLY A 105 -24.50 32.02 -18.89
N VAL A 106 -23.90 33.20 -18.87
CA VAL A 106 -22.49 33.39 -18.51
C VAL A 106 -22.26 33.01 -17.04
N THR A 107 -23.11 33.53 -16.14
CA THR A 107 -22.99 33.24 -14.70
C THR A 107 -23.24 31.76 -14.37
N ALA A 108 -24.19 31.11 -15.06
CA ALA A 108 -24.45 29.68 -14.90
C ALA A 108 -23.24 28.82 -15.33
N SER A 109 -22.64 29.13 -16.49
CA SER A 109 -21.46 28.41 -16.99
C SER A 109 -20.24 28.57 -16.06
N LEU A 110 -20.01 29.77 -15.53
CA LEU A 110 -18.97 30.03 -14.54
C LEU A 110 -19.25 29.27 -13.22
N GLY A 111 -20.51 29.22 -12.78
CA GLY A 111 -20.91 28.45 -11.61
C GLY A 111 -20.56 26.96 -11.75
N VAL A 112 -20.86 26.37 -12.90
CA VAL A 112 -20.50 24.97 -13.20
C VAL A 112 -18.97 24.77 -13.23
N ALA A 113 -18.23 25.72 -13.83
CA ALA A 113 -16.78 25.71 -13.89
C ALA A 113 -16.16 25.62 -12.49
N PHE A 114 -16.51 26.56 -11.61
CA PHE A 114 -15.95 26.60 -10.25
C PHE A 114 -16.39 25.39 -9.40
N ASN A 115 -17.66 24.97 -9.51
CA ASN A 115 -18.19 23.83 -8.77
C ASN A 115 -17.49 22.51 -9.15
N SER A 116 -17.17 22.30 -10.43
CA SER A 116 -16.47 21.11 -10.88
C SER A 116 -15.08 20.98 -10.24
N THR A 117 -14.32 22.07 -10.17
CA THR A 117 -13.01 22.09 -9.51
C THR A 117 -13.13 21.93 -8.00
N PHE A 118 -14.10 22.60 -7.38
CA PHE A 118 -14.34 22.47 -5.95
C PHE A 118 -14.62 21.02 -5.55
N ILE A 119 -15.53 20.34 -6.25
CA ILE A 119 -15.86 18.93 -5.98
C ILE A 119 -14.63 18.03 -6.19
N ALA A 120 -13.89 18.23 -7.28
CA ALA A 120 -12.69 17.45 -7.58
C ALA A 120 -11.62 17.59 -6.47
N LEU A 121 -11.41 18.81 -5.97
CA LEU A 121 -10.46 19.05 -4.88
C LEU A 121 -10.91 18.40 -3.57
N VAL A 122 -12.18 18.47 -3.21
CA VAL A 122 -12.72 17.83 -2.00
C VAL A 122 -12.54 16.31 -2.07
N ILE A 123 -12.87 15.69 -3.21
CA ILE A 123 -12.69 14.25 -3.42
C ILE A 123 -11.19 13.87 -3.33
N SER A 124 -10.32 14.66 -3.96
CA SER A 124 -8.88 14.42 -3.94
C SER A 124 -8.30 14.45 -2.51
N ILE A 125 -8.70 15.44 -1.71
CA ILE A 125 -8.25 15.54 -0.30
C ILE A 125 -8.68 14.32 0.50
N LEU A 126 -9.93 13.86 0.36
CA LEU A 126 -10.42 12.68 1.06
C LEU A 126 -9.68 11.41 0.64
N LEU A 127 -9.46 11.22 -0.68
CA LEU A 127 -8.72 10.07 -1.19
C LEU A 127 -7.26 10.08 -0.72
N MET A 128 -6.58 11.22 -0.75
CA MET A 128 -5.21 11.35 -0.28
C MET A 128 -5.10 11.03 1.22
N PHE A 129 -6.06 11.49 2.03
CA PHE A 129 -6.12 11.15 3.44
C PHE A 129 -6.27 9.64 3.66
N LEU A 130 -7.23 8.99 2.97
CA LEU A 130 -7.45 7.55 3.09
C LEU A 130 -6.23 6.74 2.63
N MET A 131 -5.62 7.14 1.52
CA MET A 131 -4.38 6.51 1.04
C MET A 131 -3.25 6.61 2.06
N HIS A 132 -3.06 7.79 2.65
CA HIS A 132 -2.02 7.98 3.67
C HIS A 132 -2.25 7.08 4.88
N GLN A 133 -3.51 6.97 5.36
CA GLN A 133 -3.83 6.03 6.44
C GLN A 133 -3.53 4.58 6.07
N LEU A 134 -3.88 4.18 4.83
CA LEU A 134 -3.62 2.82 4.36
C LEU A 134 -2.11 2.52 4.28
N GLN A 135 -1.29 3.46 3.81
CA GLN A 135 0.17 3.33 3.80
C GLN A 135 0.74 3.13 5.20
N LEU A 136 0.28 3.93 6.18
CA LEU A 136 0.70 3.77 7.58
C LEU A 136 0.35 2.39 8.15
N TYR A 137 -0.82 1.85 7.82
CA TYR A 137 -1.20 0.49 8.22
C TYR A 137 -0.33 -0.58 7.57
N GLN A 138 0.01 -0.43 6.31
CA GLN A 138 0.89 -1.37 5.59
C GLN A 138 2.32 -1.36 6.16
N GLU A 139 2.89 -0.19 6.39
CA GLU A 139 4.21 -0.05 7.01
C GLU A 139 4.24 -0.67 8.42
N ARG A 140 3.21 -0.40 9.21
CA ARG A 140 3.07 -0.99 10.55
C ARG A 140 3.00 -2.51 10.50
N LEU A 141 2.23 -3.08 9.58
CA LEU A 141 2.12 -4.53 9.41
C LEU A 141 3.48 -5.17 9.12
N ILE A 142 4.29 -4.56 8.27
CA ILE A 142 5.63 -5.06 7.94
C ILE A 142 6.56 -4.99 9.17
N LEU A 143 6.55 -3.87 9.89
CA LEU A 143 7.36 -3.71 11.10
C LEU A 143 6.95 -4.70 12.19
N GLU A 144 5.66 -4.84 12.47
CA GLU A 144 5.14 -5.80 13.46
C GLU A 144 5.46 -7.25 13.07
N THR A 145 5.46 -7.57 11.76
CA THR A 145 5.86 -8.90 11.27
C THR A 145 7.34 -9.17 11.55
N ASN A 146 8.20 -8.20 11.26
CA ASN A 146 9.63 -8.31 11.53
C ASN A 146 9.91 -8.50 13.02
N ASP A 147 9.29 -7.66 13.86
CA ASP A 147 9.41 -7.74 15.33
C ASP A 147 8.89 -9.07 15.87
N TYR A 148 7.77 -9.56 15.33
CA TYR A 148 7.21 -10.86 15.71
C TYR A 148 8.18 -12.00 15.41
N CYS A 149 8.78 -12.00 14.22
CA CYS A 149 9.76 -13.00 13.82
C CYS A 149 11.03 -12.95 14.69
N ASP A 150 11.49 -11.74 15.02
CA ASP A 150 12.66 -11.56 15.90
C ASP A 150 12.38 -12.10 17.31
N GLN A 151 11.27 -11.71 17.91
CA GLN A 151 10.94 -12.08 19.28
C GLN A 151 10.56 -13.54 19.44
N ASN A 152 9.79 -14.11 18.51
CA ASN A 152 9.20 -15.44 18.66
C ASN A 152 9.95 -16.54 17.91
N LEU A 153 10.74 -16.19 16.88
CA LEU A 153 11.51 -17.17 16.12
C LEU A 153 13.00 -17.04 16.40
N LEU A 154 13.64 -15.91 16.08
CA LEU A 154 15.11 -15.79 16.15
C LEU A 154 15.65 -16.07 17.56
N ARG A 155 14.99 -15.60 18.60
CA ARG A 155 15.40 -15.85 19.99
C ARG A 155 15.36 -17.33 20.41
N HIS A 156 14.58 -18.13 19.70
CA HIS A 156 14.42 -19.56 20.01
C HIS A 156 15.30 -20.47 19.14
N LEU A 157 15.92 -19.91 18.06
CA LEU A 157 16.85 -20.65 17.24
C LEU A 157 18.18 -20.89 17.97
N ARG A 158 18.73 -22.09 17.88
CA ARG A 158 20.06 -22.42 18.40
C ARG A 158 20.89 -23.06 17.31
N MET A 159 22.08 -22.51 17.11
CA MET A 159 23.08 -23.15 16.26
C MET A 159 23.50 -24.50 16.88
N LYS A 160 23.66 -25.50 16.02
CA LYS A 160 24.29 -26.78 16.44
C LYS A 160 25.72 -26.45 16.83
N LYS A 161 26.11 -26.70 18.09
CA LYS A 161 27.53 -26.64 18.47
C LYS A 161 28.28 -27.62 17.58
N VAL A 162 29.17 -27.13 16.76
CA VAL A 162 30.18 -27.96 16.07
C VAL A 162 31.16 -28.35 17.17
N GLU A 163 31.14 -29.63 17.59
CA GLU A 163 32.22 -30.24 18.37
C GLU A 163 33.41 -30.53 17.46
#